data_a209eee21b4f1127a32089f052632789
#
_entry.id   a209eee21b4f1127a32089f052632789
#
_cell.length_a   1.000
_cell.length_b   1.000
_cell.length_c   1.000
_cell.angle_alpha   90.00
_cell.angle_beta   90.00
_cell.angle_gamma   90.00
#
_symmetry.space_group_name_H-M   'P 1'
#
loop_
_entity.id
_entity.type
_entity.pdbx_description
1 polymer ?
#
loop_
_entity_poly.entity_id
_entity_poly.type
_entity_poly.pdbx_seq_one_letter_code
_entity_poly.pdbx_strand_id
1 'polypeptide(L)'
;MKMAAESTGGVCKETVAPAGGIGSWLRRHWFLIAMLAILIYVILPWLAPVFMELGWTKAASVIYLVYMTQCHQMPQRSFFMFGDKPMYSLAEVQSAWGRITNPIALRQFTGNSAMGWKVAWSDRMVFMYSSIILWGVLFFYPLRRRLKRLPWWGFVLLLMPMAIDGGTHFISDISGGI
;
A
#
# COMPACT_ATOMS: atom_id res chain seq x y z
N MET A 1 68.59 16.66 -40.66
CA MET A 1 68.04 15.31 -40.54
C MET A 1 67.35 15.20 -39.23
N LYS A 2 66.02 15.47 -39.19
CA LYS A 2 65.19 15.31 -37.99
C LYS A 2 63.97 14.46 -38.41
N MET A 3 63.94 13.25 -37.92
CA MET A 3 62.82 12.34 -38.07
C MET A 3 61.75 12.73 -37.03
N ALA A 4 60.58 13.12 -37.54
CA ALA A 4 59.38 13.31 -36.70
C ALA A 4 58.70 11.95 -36.54
N ALA A 5 58.54 11.51 -35.30
CA ALA A 5 57.74 10.33 -34.96
C ALA A 5 56.27 10.74 -34.83
N GLU A 6 55.47 10.25 -35.71
CA GLU A 6 54.02 10.41 -35.72
C GLU A 6 53.39 9.38 -34.75
N SER A 7 52.94 9.87 -33.63
CA SER A 7 52.19 9.09 -32.65
C SER A 7 50.73 8.99 -33.05
N THR A 8 50.32 7.90 -33.68
CA THR A 8 48.96 7.54 -33.95
C THR A 8 48.29 7.03 -32.66
N GLY A 9 47.72 7.95 -31.88
CA GLY A 9 46.83 7.63 -30.77
C GLY A 9 45.52 7.03 -31.24
N GLY A 10 45.47 5.71 -31.34
CA GLY A 10 44.22 4.98 -31.60
C GLY A 10 43.25 5.14 -30.41
N VAL A 11 42.25 6.01 -30.58
CA VAL A 11 41.11 6.08 -29.68
C VAL A 11 40.30 4.79 -29.84
N CYS A 12 40.49 3.85 -28.91
CA CYS A 12 39.58 2.72 -28.78
C CYS A 12 38.18 3.28 -28.49
N LYS A 13 37.34 3.38 -29.52
CA LYS A 13 35.90 3.49 -29.33
C LYS A 13 35.43 2.18 -28.68
N GLU A 14 35.28 2.21 -27.36
CA GLU A 14 34.49 1.22 -26.65
C GLU A 14 33.10 1.23 -27.24
N THR A 15 32.78 0.29 -28.08
CA THR A 15 31.43 0.00 -28.57
C THR A 15 30.69 -0.59 -27.38
N VAL A 16 30.05 0.31 -26.60
CA VAL A 16 29.08 -0.07 -25.59
C VAL A 16 27.94 -0.79 -26.34
N ALA A 17 27.95 -2.11 -26.28
CA ALA A 17 26.88 -2.94 -26.84
C ALA A 17 25.53 -2.42 -26.35
N PRO A 18 24.53 -2.29 -27.21
CA PRO A 18 23.21 -1.86 -26.79
C PRO A 18 22.68 -2.88 -25.78
N ALA A 19 22.52 -2.45 -24.54
CA ALA A 19 21.95 -3.26 -23.47
C ALA A 19 20.44 -3.51 -23.75
N GLY A 20 20.18 -4.31 -24.80
CA GLY A 20 18.86 -4.82 -25.18
C GLY A 20 18.48 -6.03 -24.37
N GLY A 21 18.66 -6.00 -23.06
CA GLY A 21 18.31 -7.10 -22.15
C GLY A 21 17.15 -6.73 -21.24
N ILE A 22 16.67 -7.75 -20.47
CA ILE A 22 15.62 -7.63 -19.44
C ILE A 22 15.87 -6.42 -18.53
N GLY A 23 17.14 -6.14 -18.19
CA GLY A 23 17.51 -5.00 -17.34
C GLY A 23 17.23 -3.62 -17.95
N SER A 24 17.31 -3.46 -19.27
CA SER A 24 16.97 -2.19 -19.92
C SER A 24 15.46 -2.00 -20.03
N TRP A 25 14.74 -3.08 -20.28
CA TRP A 25 13.28 -3.10 -20.27
C TRP A 25 12.74 -2.79 -18.88
N LEU A 26 13.27 -3.41 -17.83
CA LEU A 26 12.89 -3.18 -16.43
C LEU A 26 13.14 -1.72 -16.02
N ARG A 27 14.29 -1.13 -16.38
CA ARG A 27 14.58 0.30 -16.13
C ARG A 27 13.61 1.24 -16.85
N ARG A 28 13.08 0.84 -17.99
CA ARG A 28 12.10 1.65 -18.74
C ARG A 28 10.71 1.56 -18.12
N HIS A 29 10.33 0.40 -17.58
CA HIS A 29 8.96 0.11 -17.14
C HIS A 29 8.82 -0.05 -15.62
N TRP A 30 9.90 0.18 -14.85
CA TRP A 30 9.91 -0.03 -13.40
C TRP A 30 8.74 0.65 -12.68
N PHE A 31 8.37 1.86 -13.12
CA PHE A 31 7.27 2.62 -12.52
C PHE A 31 5.91 1.93 -12.77
N LEU A 32 5.66 1.47 -13.98
CA LEU A 32 4.42 0.75 -14.30
C LEU A 32 4.34 -0.57 -13.53
N ILE A 33 5.46 -1.28 -13.42
CA ILE A 33 5.53 -2.53 -12.65
C ILE A 33 5.25 -2.25 -11.16
N ALA A 34 5.88 -1.22 -10.60
CA ALA A 34 5.64 -0.82 -9.21
C ALA A 34 4.19 -0.41 -8.98
N MET A 35 3.60 0.39 -9.87
CA MET A 35 2.19 0.79 -9.78
C MET A 35 1.24 -0.39 -9.90
N LEU A 36 1.53 -1.34 -10.80
CA LEU A 36 0.74 -2.56 -10.93
C LEU A 36 0.82 -3.43 -9.67
N ALA A 37 2.02 -3.59 -9.10
CA ALA A 37 2.21 -4.33 -7.86
C ALA A 37 1.44 -3.68 -6.69
N ILE A 38 1.49 -2.36 -6.56
CA ILE A 38 0.72 -1.62 -5.54
C ILE A 38 -0.78 -1.75 -5.80
N LEU A 39 -1.22 -1.69 -7.05
CA LEU A 39 -2.63 -1.85 -7.41
C LEU A 39 -3.16 -3.22 -6.99
N ILE A 40 -2.43 -4.29 -7.32
CA ILE A 40 -2.78 -5.66 -6.89
C ILE A 40 -2.82 -5.72 -5.36
N TYR A 41 -1.83 -5.16 -4.70
CA TYR A 41 -1.72 -5.13 -3.24
C TYR A 41 -2.91 -4.41 -2.59
N VAL A 42 -3.42 -3.34 -3.20
CA VAL A 42 -4.58 -2.57 -2.70
C VAL A 42 -5.91 -3.26 -2.98
N ILE A 43 -6.03 -3.95 -4.12
CA ILE A 43 -7.26 -4.65 -4.50
C ILE A 43 -7.47 -5.92 -3.67
N LEU A 44 -6.41 -6.64 -3.34
CA LEU A 44 -6.49 -7.93 -2.69
C LEU A 44 -7.30 -7.94 -1.38
N PRO A 45 -7.16 -6.96 -0.45
CA PRO A 45 -7.98 -6.87 0.76
C PRO A 45 -9.49 -6.72 0.50
N TRP A 46 -9.86 -6.10 -0.63
CA TRP A 46 -11.25 -5.92 -1.05
C TRP A 46 -11.85 -7.19 -1.65
N LEU A 47 -11.00 -8.12 -2.12
CA LEU A 47 -11.46 -9.43 -2.59
C LEU A 47 -11.82 -10.37 -1.43
N ALA A 48 -11.31 -10.13 -0.22
CA ALA A 48 -11.62 -10.98 0.93
C ALA A 48 -13.14 -11.05 1.22
N PRO A 49 -13.88 -9.94 1.39
CA PRO A 49 -15.33 -9.97 1.56
C PRO A 49 -16.07 -10.56 0.35
N VAL A 50 -15.58 -10.35 -0.87
CA VAL A 50 -16.19 -10.95 -2.07
C VAL A 50 -16.06 -12.47 -2.04
N PHE A 51 -14.90 -12.99 -1.66
CA PHE A 51 -14.70 -14.44 -1.54
C PHE A 51 -15.51 -15.04 -0.39
N MET A 52 -15.72 -14.30 0.70
CA MET A 52 -16.61 -14.73 1.78
C MET A 52 -18.05 -14.85 1.29
N GLU A 53 -18.55 -13.87 0.54
CA GLU A 53 -19.89 -13.87 -0.03
C GLU A 53 -20.09 -15.01 -1.04
N LEU A 54 -19.07 -15.31 -1.86
CA LEU A 54 -19.08 -16.42 -2.81
C LEU A 54 -18.91 -17.80 -2.15
N GLY A 55 -18.73 -17.87 -0.83
CA GLY A 55 -18.50 -19.13 -0.10
C GLY A 55 -17.06 -19.67 -0.20
N TRP A 56 -16.13 -18.92 -0.79
CA TRP A 56 -14.71 -19.29 -0.91
C TRP A 56 -13.94 -18.92 0.36
N THR A 57 -14.40 -19.42 1.49
CA THR A 57 -13.89 -19.08 2.82
C THR A 57 -12.39 -19.34 3.00
N LYS A 58 -11.85 -20.41 2.38
CA LYS A 58 -10.41 -20.71 2.43
C LYS A 58 -9.57 -19.62 1.75
N ALA A 59 -9.99 -19.17 0.58
CA ALA A 59 -9.28 -18.11 -0.16
C ALA A 59 -9.35 -16.78 0.62
N ALA A 60 -10.51 -16.43 1.15
CA ALA A 60 -10.68 -15.26 2.01
C ALA A 60 -9.79 -15.33 3.25
N SER A 61 -9.75 -16.48 3.94
CA SER A 61 -8.94 -16.68 5.14
C SER A 61 -7.44 -16.48 4.87
N VAL A 62 -6.95 -16.92 3.72
CA VAL A 62 -5.55 -16.68 3.32
C VAL A 62 -5.29 -15.18 3.19
N ILE A 63 -6.20 -14.43 2.57
CA ILE A 63 -6.05 -12.97 2.44
C ILE A 63 -6.05 -12.32 3.82
N TYR A 64 -7.02 -12.64 4.69
CA TYR A 64 -7.04 -12.11 6.05
C TYR A 64 -5.74 -12.41 6.80
N LEU A 65 -5.21 -13.62 6.70
CA LEU A 65 -3.97 -14.02 7.36
C LEU A 65 -2.75 -13.22 6.85
N VAL A 66 -2.61 -13.08 5.54
CA VAL A 66 -1.50 -12.33 4.93
C VAL A 66 -1.52 -10.88 5.39
N TYR A 67 -2.68 -10.23 5.36
CA TYR A 67 -2.81 -8.83 5.74
C TYR A 67 -2.86 -8.60 7.26
N MET A 68 -3.10 -9.65 8.05
CA MET A 68 -3.05 -9.60 9.52
C MET A 68 -1.64 -9.26 10.06
N THR A 69 -0.59 -9.57 9.30
CA THR A 69 0.79 -9.24 9.69
C THR A 69 1.11 -7.76 9.60
N GLN A 70 0.33 -7.01 8.83
CA GLN A 70 0.57 -5.60 8.53
C GLN A 70 -0.42 -4.66 9.22
N CYS A 71 -1.59 -5.16 9.58
CA CYS A 71 -2.65 -4.39 10.17
C CYS A 71 -3.35 -5.17 11.27
N HIS A 72 -3.74 -4.49 12.35
CA HIS A 72 -4.51 -5.09 13.44
C HIS A 72 -5.92 -5.53 13.03
N GLN A 73 -6.41 -5.11 11.86
CA GLN A 73 -7.71 -5.48 11.28
C GLN A 73 -8.89 -5.37 12.26
N MET A 74 -8.89 -4.31 13.07
CA MET A 74 -9.97 -4.09 14.04
C MET A 74 -11.30 -3.88 13.31
N PRO A 75 -12.36 -4.63 13.66
CA PRO A 75 -13.63 -4.56 12.94
C PRO A 75 -14.27 -3.16 13.00
N GLN A 76 -14.17 -2.44 14.13
CA GLN A 76 -14.70 -1.08 14.25
C GLN A 76 -13.94 -0.02 13.43
N ARG A 77 -12.82 -0.38 12.82
CA ARG A 77 -11.98 0.49 11.96
C ARG A 77 -11.79 -0.11 10.56
N SER A 78 -12.67 -1.00 10.16
CA SER A 78 -12.61 -1.65 8.84
C SER A 78 -13.91 -1.40 8.09
N PHE A 79 -13.81 -1.36 6.77
CA PHE A 79 -14.99 -1.33 5.92
C PHE A 79 -15.64 -2.71 5.84
N PHE A 80 -16.95 -2.73 5.72
CA PHE A 80 -17.76 -3.92 5.47
C PHE A 80 -18.42 -3.82 4.11
N MET A 81 -18.54 -4.94 3.43
CA MET A 81 -19.23 -5.07 2.14
C MET A 81 -20.39 -6.06 2.30
N PHE A 82 -21.42 -5.87 1.49
CA PHE A 82 -22.62 -6.72 1.46
C PHE A 82 -23.50 -6.67 2.72
N GLY A 83 -23.29 -5.69 3.61
CA GLY A 83 -24.13 -5.44 4.80
C GLY A 83 -24.85 -4.10 4.72
N ASP A 84 -25.65 -3.80 5.76
CA ASP A 84 -26.46 -2.57 5.81
C ASP A 84 -25.63 -1.29 5.96
N LYS A 85 -24.46 -1.39 6.56
CA LYS A 85 -23.57 -0.25 6.83
C LYS A 85 -22.15 -0.53 6.34
N PRO A 86 -21.46 0.52 5.84
CA PRO A 86 -20.06 0.38 5.43
C PRO A 86 -19.09 0.24 6.60
N MET A 87 -19.47 0.68 7.81
CA MET A 87 -18.68 0.58 9.04
C MET A 87 -19.61 0.39 10.24
N TYR A 88 -19.12 -0.30 11.26
CA TYR A 88 -19.85 -0.57 12.49
C TYR A 88 -19.06 -0.11 13.71
N SER A 89 -19.75 0.38 14.73
CA SER A 89 -19.16 0.71 16.00
C SER A 89 -18.76 -0.56 16.78
N LEU A 90 -17.86 -0.40 17.76
CA LEU A 90 -17.46 -1.52 18.63
C LEU A 90 -18.66 -2.15 19.34
N ALA A 91 -19.63 -1.34 19.78
CA ALA A 91 -20.84 -1.84 20.45
C ALA A 91 -21.69 -2.71 19.52
N GLU A 92 -21.85 -2.33 18.25
CA GLU A 92 -22.58 -3.12 17.24
C GLU A 92 -21.86 -4.44 16.94
N VAL A 93 -20.55 -4.42 16.80
CA VAL A 93 -19.74 -5.65 16.61
C VAL A 93 -19.87 -6.56 17.82
N GLN A 94 -19.80 -6.03 19.03
CA GLN A 94 -19.96 -6.80 20.28
C GLN A 94 -21.37 -7.35 20.47
N SER A 95 -22.39 -6.67 19.99
CA SER A 95 -23.77 -7.18 20.03
C SER A 95 -23.96 -8.36 19.08
N ALA A 96 -23.24 -8.39 17.96
CA ALA A 96 -23.37 -9.43 16.93
C ALA A 96 -22.49 -10.66 17.20
N TRP A 97 -21.36 -10.51 17.90
CA TRP A 97 -20.40 -11.59 18.10
C TRP A 97 -20.13 -11.93 19.57
N GLY A 98 -20.48 -11.04 20.49
CA GLY A 98 -20.25 -11.19 21.94
C GLY A 98 -19.33 -10.12 22.50
N ARG A 99 -19.40 -9.93 23.81
CA ARG A 99 -18.60 -8.93 24.55
C ARG A 99 -17.13 -9.34 24.65
N ILE A 100 -16.42 -9.23 23.56
CA ILE A 100 -14.99 -9.53 23.49
C ILE A 100 -14.22 -8.23 23.64
N THR A 101 -13.42 -8.11 24.70
CA THR A 101 -12.55 -6.96 24.97
C THR A 101 -11.11 -7.20 24.47
N ASN A 102 -10.72 -8.47 24.30
CA ASN A 102 -9.39 -8.80 23.84
C ASN A 102 -9.20 -8.41 22.36
N PRO A 103 -8.28 -7.49 22.04
CA PRO A 103 -8.04 -7.04 20.67
C PRO A 103 -7.64 -8.16 19.71
N ILE A 104 -6.89 -9.16 20.20
CA ILE A 104 -6.45 -10.31 19.40
C ILE A 104 -7.63 -11.18 18.99
N ALA A 105 -8.59 -11.37 19.89
CA ALA A 105 -9.82 -12.09 19.56
C ALA A 105 -10.72 -11.24 18.66
N LEU A 106 -10.89 -9.96 18.98
CA LEU A 106 -11.76 -9.05 18.24
C LEU A 106 -11.40 -8.95 16.76
N ARG A 107 -10.10 -8.94 16.40
CA ARG A 107 -9.65 -8.90 15.01
C ARG A 107 -10.06 -10.12 14.19
N GLN A 108 -10.35 -11.26 14.82
CA GLN A 108 -10.77 -12.49 14.15
C GLN A 108 -12.21 -12.39 13.62
N PHE A 109 -12.97 -11.40 14.06
CA PHE A 109 -14.30 -11.17 13.49
C PHE A 109 -14.19 -10.74 12.04
N THR A 110 -14.67 -11.57 11.13
CA THR A 110 -14.67 -11.33 9.69
C THR A 110 -15.99 -10.80 9.16
N GLY A 111 -17.01 -10.77 10.00
CA GLY A 111 -18.37 -10.40 9.62
C GLY A 111 -19.35 -11.57 9.75
N ASN A 112 -20.59 -11.32 9.38
CA ASN A 112 -21.66 -12.30 9.30
C ASN A 112 -22.65 -11.91 8.18
N SER A 113 -23.65 -12.74 7.91
CA SER A 113 -24.62 -12.50 6.84
C SER A 113 -25.47 -11.24 7.02
N ALA A 114 -25.64 -10.73 8.25
CA ALA A 114 -26.40 -9.52 8.52
C ALA A 114 -25.56 -8.24 8.40
N MET A 115 -24.32 -8.27 8.90
CA MET A 115 -23.40 -7.12 8.86
C MET A 115 -22.57 -7.07 7.57
N GLY A 116 -22.59 -8.14 6.77
CA GLY A 116 -21.66 -8.30 5.66
C GLY A 116 -20.27 -8.72 6.12
N TRP A 117 -19.31 -8.67 5.19
CA TRP A 117 -17.96 -9.18 5.37
C TRP A 117 -16.95 -8.04 5.42
N LYS A 118 -16.05 -8.12 6.38
CA LYS A 118 -15.01 -7.13 6.63
C LYS A 118 -13.96 -7.13 5.53
N VAL A 119 -13.52 -5.94 5.08
CA VAL A 119 -12.32 -5.78 4.26
C VAL A 119 -11.08 -6.15 5.10
N ALA A 120 -10.10 -6.81 4.49
CA ALA A 120 -8.91 -7.30 5.20
C ALA A 120 -7.93 -6.19 5.61
N TRP A 121 -8.35 -4.93 5.53
CA TRP A 121 -7.61 -3.74 5.95
C TRP A 121 -8.46 -2.82 6.82
N SER A 122 -7.77 -2.05 7.69
CA SER A 122 -8.41 -0.91 8.34
C SER A 122 -8.59 0.25 7.36
N ASP A 123 -9.51 1.15 7.67
CA ASP A 123 -9.79 2.38 6.94
C ASP A 123 -8.52 3.19 6.62
N ARG A 124 -7.63 3.36 7.58
CA ARG A 124 -6.35 4.06 7.40
C ARG A 124 -5.47 3.44 6.34
N MET A 125 -5.32 2.12 6.36
CA MET A 125 -4.52 1.41 5.37
C MET A 125 -5.12 1.56 3.98
N VAL A 126 -6.45 1.49 3.87
CA VAL A 126 -7.17 1.73 2.62
C VAL A 126 -6.85 3.12 2.07
N PHE A 127 -7.01 4.17 2.88
CA PHE A 127 -6.75 5.54 2.43
C PHE A 127 -5.27 5.78 2.12
N MET A 128 -4.35 5.28 2.94
CA MET A 128 -2.91 5.45 2.76
C MET A 128 -2.44 4.84 1.44
N TYR A 129 -2.75 3.57 1.19
CA TYR A 129 -2.28 2.89 -0.02
C TYR A 129 -3.05 3.31 -1.28
N SER A 130 -4.33 3.64 -1.17
CA SER A 130 -5.09 4.20 -2.30
C SER A 130 -4.57 5.57 -2.71
N SER A 131 -4.10 6.39 -1.77
CA SER A 131 -3.48 7.68 -2.07
C SER A 131 -2.18 7.53 -2.87
N ILE A 132 -1.40 6.47 -2.64
CA ILE A 132 -0.19 6.18 -3.43
C ILE A 132 -0.55 5.94 -4.90
N ILE A 133 -1.62 5.18 -5.15
CA ILE A 133 -2.09 4.94 -6.52
C ILE A 133 -2.55 6.26 -7.15
N LEU A 134 -3.39 7.03 -6.45
CA LEU A 134 -3.89 8.31 -6.92
C LEU A 134 -2.74 9.26 -7.32
N TRP A 135 -1.80 9.47 -6.40
CA TRP A 135 -0.64 10.33 -6.64
C TRP A 135 0.31 9.76 -7.69
N GLY A 136 0.46 8.44 -7.76
CA GLY A 136 1.24 7.78 -8.80
C GLY A 136 0.67 8.03 -10.20
N VAL A 137 -0.64 7.91 -10.37
CA VAL A 137 -1.34 8.21 -11.63
C VAL A 137 -1.23 9.71 -11.97
N LEU A 138 -1.49 10.59 -11.00
CA LEU A 138 -1.37 12.04 -11.20
C LEU A 138 0.06 12.45 -11.56
N PHE A 139 1.05 11.85 -10.92
CA PHE A 139 2.46 12.09 -11.24
C PHE A 139 2.81 11.66 -12.66
N PHE A 140 2.36 10.48 -13.06
CA PHE A 140 2.71 9.94 -14.38
C PHE A 140 2.10 10.76 -15.54
N TYR A 141 0.86 11.20 -15.40
CA TYR A 141 0.10 11.80 -16.49
C TYR A 141 0.36 13.31 -16.66
N PRO A 142 0.01 14.21 -15.71
CA PRO A 142 0.23 15.65 -15.91
C PRO A 142 1.40 16.23 -15.11
N LEU A 143 1.71 15.69 -13.93
CA LEU A 143 2.55 16.36 -12.95
C LEU A 143 4.05 16.23 -13.23
N ARG A 144 4.49 15.09 -13.78
CA ARG A 144 5.92 14.81 -14.01
C ARG A 144 6.64 15.91 -14.83
N ARG A 145 5.92 16.55 -15.74
CA ARG A 145 6.49 17.62 -16.60
C ARG A 145 6.46 19.00 -15.95
N ARG A 146 5.63 19.18 -14.92
CA ARG A 146 5.42 20.49 -14.26
C ARG A 146 6.08 20.58 -12.89
N LEU A 147 6.31 19.47 -12.22
CA LEU A 147 6.95 19.45 -10.90
C LEU A 147 8.46 19.64 -11.04
N LYS A 148 8.97 20.69 -10.38
CA LYS A 148 10.39 20.85 -10.09
C LYS A 148 10.79 19.86 -8.99
N ARG A 149 12.10 19.58 -8.89
CA ARG A 149 12.63 18.74 -7.82
C ARG A 149 12.27 19.35 -6.47
N LEU A 150 11.60 18.57 -5.63
CA LEU A 150 11.27 19.00 -4.28
C LEU A 150 12.56 19.08 -3.45
N PRO A 151 12.84 20.21 -2.77
CA PRO A 151 13.97 20.30 -1.88
C PRO A 151 13.74 19.38 -0.66
N TRP A 152 14.80 18.92 -0.04
CA TRP A 152 14.72 17.94 1.07
C TRP A 152 13.88 18.44 2.24
N TRP A 153 13.93 19.74 2.57
CA TRP A 153 13.11 20.34 3.61
C TRP A 153 11.62 20.34 3.28
N GLY A 154 11.26 20.49 2.00
CA GLY A 154 9.88 20.36 1.53
C GLY A 154 9.35 18.94 1.70
N PHE A 155 10.20 17.93 1.49
CA PHE A 155 9.86 16.54 1.77
C PHE A 155 9.60 16.30 3.27
N VAL A 156 10.46 16.83 4.14
CA VAL A 156 10.27 16.77 5.60
C VAL A 156 8.97 17.44 6.02
N LEU A 157 8.66 18.62 5.46
CA LEU A 157 7.43 19.35 5.75
C LEU A 157 6.18 18.53 5.35
N LEU A 158 6.23 17.82 4.24
CA LEU A 158 5.14 16.94 3.80
C LEU A 158 4.97 15.70 4.68
N LEU A 159 6.04 15.22 5.31
CA LEU A 159 5.97 14.09 6.25
C LEU A 159 5.47 14.51 7.64
N MET A 160 5.56 15.78 8.01
CA MET A 160 5.16 16.28 9.35
C MET A 160 3.72 15.91 9.75
N PRO A 161 2.69 16.12 8.90
CA PRO A 161 1.32 15.77 9.27
C PRO A 161 1.17 14.27 9.58
N MET A 162 1.82 13.42 8.79
CA MET A 162 1.79 11.98 8.99
C MET A 162 2.56 11.55 10.25
N ALA A 163 3.68 12.21 10.54
CA ALA A 163 4.46 11.96 11.76
C ALA A 163 3.69 12.39 13.02
N ILE A 164 2.98 13.52 12.97
CA ILE A 164 2.14 14.00 14.06
C ILE A 164 0.97 13.05 14.29
N ASP A 165 0.24 12.66 13.24
CA ASP A 165 -0.89 11.72 13.35
C ASP A 165 -0.43 10.37 13.87
N GLY A 166 0.63 9.78 13.32
CA GLY A 166 1.18 8.51 13.78
C GLY A 166 1.72 8.58 15.21
N GLY A 167 2.40 9.67 15.57
CA GLY A 167 2.95 9.91 16.91
C GLY A 167 1.86 10.07 17.97
N THR A 168 0.82 10.84 17.69
CA THR A 168 -0.31 11.02 18.64
C THR A 168 -1.04 9.70 18.87
N HIS A 169 -1.22 8.88 17.83
CA HIS A 169 -1.82 7.56 17.99
C HIS A 169 -0.94 6.61 18.80
N PHE A 170 0.34 6.58 18.53
CA PHE A 170 1.27 5.75 19.29
C PHE A 170 1.28 6.11 20.78
N ILE A 171 1.26 7.41 21.10
CA ILE A 171 1.16 7.88 22.47
C ILE A 171 -0.18 7.49 23.10
N SER A 172 -1.29 7.65 22.37
CA SER A 172 -2.63 7.25 22.83
C SER A 172 -2.71 5.76 23.12
N ASP A 173 -2.16 4.92 22.25
CA ASP A 173 -2.16 3.47 22.43
C ASP A 173 -1.33 3.04 23.65
N ILE A 174 -0.19 3.71 23.93
CA ILE A 174 0.64 3.43 25.12
C ILE A 174 -0.01 3.96 26.39
N SER A 175 -0.68 5.09 26.34
CA SER A 175 -1.35 5.68 27.54
C SER A 175 -2.68 5.02 27.88
N GLY A 176 -3.07 3.95 27.17
CA GLY A 176 -4.30 3.22 27.45
C GLY A 176 -5.58 3.96 27.05
N GLY A 177 -5.45 5.01 26.26
CA GLY A 177 -6.56 5.71 25.62
C GLY A 177 -7.11 4.87 24.48
N ILE A 178 -8.24 4.23 24.73
CA ILE A 178 -9.07 3.55 23.71
C ILE A 178 -10.06 4.55 23.13
#